data_2a36efa8974ad61e621bb89b2b4821f1
#
_entry.id   2a36efa8974ad61e621bb89b2b4821f1
#
_cell.length_a   1.000
_cell.length_b   1.000
_cell.length_c   1.000
_cell.angle_alpha   90.00
_cell.angle_beta   90.00
_cell.angle_gamma   90.00
#
_symmetry.space_group_name_H-M   'P 1'
#
loop_
_entity.id
_entity.type
_entity.pdbx_description
1 polymer ?
#
loop_
_entity_poly.entity_id
_entity_poly.type
_entity_poly.pdbx_seq_one_letter_code
_entity_poly.pdbx_strand_id
1 'polypeptide(L)'
;MESQTVKKPDGMLSMTDSPNEQSAEPRVVQFGKPSTKPDAMRPRVLAIANQKGGVGKTTTAINLGTALAAIGEHVLIVDLDPQGNASTGLGIERKSRRTSTYDVLTGASMLRDAVLQTTVPQLYIAPSTLDLSGLELEIGQQRDRAFRLRNSLRQLNSGARAYDFTYVLVDCPPSLNLLTVNAMAAADSILVPLQCEFFALEGLSQLLRTIEQVKSTLNPTLSIHGIVLTMYDSRNNLSNQVVADVRQFMGNKVYETVIPRNVRISEAPSYGKPVLVYDLKCVGSEAYLRLATEIIQREKALKAG
;
A
#
# COMPACT_ATOMS: atom_id res chain seq x y z
N MET A 1 77.44 -9.36 20.02
CA MET A 1 77.62 -7.95 20.46
C MET A 1 76.24 -7.36 20.34
N GLU A 2 75.72 -7.19 21.28
CA GLU A 2 75.38 -6.64 22.55
C GLU A 2 73.87 -6.42 22.69
N SER A 3 73.39 -7.07 23.65
CA SER A 3 72.10 -6.91 24.31
C SER A 3 71.93 -5.51 24.91
N GLN A 4 70.76 -4.93 24.81
CA GLN A 4 70.27 -4.04 25.87
C GLN A 4 68.76 -4.19 26.08
N THR A 5 68.50 -4.81 27.18
CA THR A 5 67.24 -4.84 27.95
C THR A 5 66.97 -3.46 28.54
N VAL A 6 65.77 -2.94 28.42
CA VAL A 6 65.28 -1.85 29.27
C VAL A 6 63.84 -2.18 29.79
N LYS A 7 63.75 -2.09 31.09
CA LYS A 7 62.72 -2.32 32.08
C LYS A 7 61.34 -1.70 31.79
N LYS A 8 60.30 -2.46 32.26
CA LYS A 8 58.98 -1.94 32.67
C LYS A 8 59.09 -1.03 33.90
N PRO A 9 58.14 -0.14 34.07
CA PRO A 9 57.61 0.13 35.40
C PRO A 9 56.10 -0.22 35.51
N ASP A 10 55.80 -0.85 36.63
CA ASP A 10 54.47 -1.05 37.18
C ASP A 10 53.77 0.28 37.46
N GLY A 11 52.44 0.30 37.24
CA GLY A 11 51.57 1.41 37.60
C GLY A 11 50.11 0.97 37.52
N MET A 12 49.67 0.30 38.57
CA MET A 12 48.32 -0.14 38.88
C MET A 12 47.45 1.10 39.11
N LEU A 13 46.39 1.33 38.31
CA LEU A 13 45.23 2.10 38.71
C LEU A 13 43.99 1.43 38.14
N SER A 14 43.24 0.81 39.03
CA SER A 14 41.87 0.38 38.86
C SER A 14 40.95 1.59 38.66
N MET A 15 40.17 1.62 37.61
CA MET A 15 38.91 2.36 37.56
C MET A 15 37.88 1.52 36.84
N THR A 16 37.03 0.89 37.63
CA THR A 16 35.69 0.48 37.31
C THR A 16 34.89 1.72 36.96
N ASP A 17 34.23 1.70 35.84
CA ASP A 17 32.85 2.13 35.61
C ASP A 17 32.57 2.15 34.12
N SER A 18 32.04 1.07 33.63
CA SER A 18 31.36 1.04 32.33
C SER A 18 29.93 1.53 32.53
N PRO A 19 29.45 2.52 31.78
CA PRO A 19 28.03 2.86 31.80
C PRO A 19 27.23 1.71 31.18
N ASN A 20 26.29 1.23 31.96
CA ASN A 20 25.27 0.27 31.63
C ASN A 20 24.48 0.75 30.40
N GLU A 21 24.79 0.28 29.20
CA GLU A 21 23.92 0.35 28.06
C GLU A 21 22.69 -0.51 28.32
N GLN A 22 21.69 0.11 28.94
CA GLN A 22 20.34 -0.44 28.95
C GLN A 22 19.86 -0.50 27.51
N SER A 23 19.90 -1.69 26.94
CA SER A 23 19.22 -2.03 25.68
C SER A 23 17.75 -1.65 25.83
N ALA A 24 17.35 -0.54 25.22
CA ALA A 24 15.96 -0.15 25.10
C ALA A 24 15.26 -1.21 24.23
N GLU A 25 14.46 -2.06 24.86
CA GLU A 25 13.58 -2.98 24.17
C GLU A 25 12.72 -2.19 23.15
N PRO A 26 12.55 -2.71 21.93
CA PRO A 26 11.71 -2.05 20.93
C PRO A 26 10.28 -1.97 21.49
N ARG A 27 9.76 -0.75 21.64
CA ARG A 27 8.36 -0.52 22.02
C ARG A 27 7.47 -1.18 20.99
N VAL A 28 6.84 -2.29 21.38
CA VAL A 28 5.80 -2.95 20.57
C VAL A 28 4.65 -1.97 20.38
N VAL A 29 4.36 -1.64 19.14
CA VAL A 29 3.15 -0.87 18.77
C VAL A 29 1.96 -1.74 19.20
N GLN A 30 1.17 -1.29 20.17
CA GLN A 30 -0.06 -1.98 20.56
C GLN A 30 -1.09 -1.76 19.45
N PHE A 31 -1.29 -2.77 18.62
CA PHE A 31 -2.37 -2.81 17.63
C PHE A 31 -3.71 -3.06 18.34
N GLY A 32 -4.78 -2.40 17.88
CA GLY A 32 -6.12 -2.55 18.43
C GLY A 32 -6.59 -4.01 18.44
N LYS A 33 -7.52 -4.35 19.35
CA LYS A 33 -8.12 -5.69 19.39
C LYS A 33 -8.85 -5.97 18.09
N PRO A 34 -8.80 -7.23 17.56
CA PRO A 34 -9.52 -7.58 16.35
C PRO A 34 -11.03 -7.33 16.51
N SER A 35 -11.62 -6.72 15.49
CA SER A 35 -13.08 -6.49 15.41
C SER A 35 -13.79 -7.87 15.32
N THR A 36 -14.65 -8.19 16.27
CA THR A 36 -15.52 -9.36 16.18
C THR A 36 -16.68 -9.05 15.24
N LYS A 37 -16.68 -9.63 14.03
CA LYS A 37 -17.75 -9.45 13.05
C LYS A 37 -18.87 -10.47 13.18
N PRO A 38 -20.13 -10.05 13.00
CA PRO A 38 -21.22 -10.94 12.63
C PRO A 38 -21.26 -11.09 11.10
N ASP A 39 -21.45 -12.30 10.63
CA ASP A 39 -21.58 -12.76 9.23
C ASP A 39 -20.50 -12.32 8.25
N ALA A 40 -19.95 -13.29 7.49
CA ALA A 40 -18.84 -13.12 6.54
C ALA A 40 -19.14 -12.01 5.50
N MET A 41 -18.94 -10.77 5.90
CA MET A 41 -19.11 -9.62 5.02
C MET A 41 -17.94 -9.58 4.03
N ARG A 42 -18.30 -9.53 2.74
CA ARG A 42 -17.36 -9.33 1.64
C ARG A 42 -16.42 -8.16 1.94
N PRO A 43 -15.11 -8.33 1.76
CA PRO A 43 -14.16 -7.22 1.98
C PRO A 43 -14.44 -6.04 1.03
N ARG A 44 -14.18 -4.85 1.51
CA ARG A 44 -14.18 -3.64 0.69
C ARG A 44 -12.95 -3.61 -0.22
N VAL A 45 -13.13 -3.60 -1.52
CA VAL A 45 -12.03 -3.63 -2.51
C VAL A 45 -11.78 -2.23 -3.05
N LEU A 46 -10.59 -1.68 -2.78
CA LEU A 46 -10.13 -0.37 -3.25
C LEU A 46 -8.97 -0.54 -4.24
N ALA A 47 -9.15 -0.14 -5.50
CA ALA A 47 -8.04 -0.06 -6.44
C ALA A 47 -7.30 1.27 -6.25
N ILE A 48 -5.98 1.22 -6.05
CA ILE A 48 -5.13 2.40 -5.93
C ILE A 48 -4.52 2.65 -7.31
N ALA A 49 -5.11 3.57 -8.07
CA ALA A 49 -4.80 3.75 -9.48
C ALA A 49 -4.52 5.22 -9.84
N ASN A 50 -3.52 5.40 -10.69
CA ASN A 50 -3.23 6.62 -11.42
C ASN A 50 -2.31 6.25 -12.60
N GLN A 51 -2.53 6.84 -13.78
CA GLN A 51 -1.75 6.57 -14.98
C GLN A 51 -0.31 7.10 -14.87
N LYS A 52 -0.10 8.13 -14.07
CA LYS A 52 1.20 8.75 -13.88
C LYS A 52 2.08 7.90 -12.97
N GLY A 53 3.33 7.68 -13.40
CA GLY A 53 4.37 7.08 -12.57
C GLY A 53 4.79 8.01 -11.43
N GLY A 54 5.23 7.46 -10.30
CA GLY A 54 5.82 8.23 -9.21
C GLY A 54 4.86 9.03 -8.33
N VAL A 55 3.54 8.98 -8.54
CA VAL A 55 2.55 9.75 -7.75
C VAL A 55 2.26 9.18 -6.35
N GLY A 56 2.93 8.10 -5.98
CA GLY A 56 2.78 7.49 -4.65
C GLY A 56 1.71 6.40 -4.55
N LYS A 57 1.35 5.70 -5.64
CA LYS A 57 0.40 4.56 -5.62
C LYS A 57 0.84 3.49 -4.64
N THR A 58 1.96 2.86 -4.89
CA THR A 58 2.56 1.82 -4.05
C THR A 58 2.82 2.29 -2.62
N THR A 59 3.34 3.51 -2.48
CA THR A 59 3.56 4.15 -1.18
C THR A 59 2.25 4.27 -0.40
N THR A 60 1.17 4.64 -1.08
CA THR A 60 -0.17 4.74 -0.47
C THR A 60 -0.71 3.34 -0.14
N ALA A 61 -0.57 2.34 -1.02
CA ALA A 61 -1.01 0.97 -0.75
C ALA A 61 -0.37 0.42 0.54
N ILE A 62 0.95 0.53 0.67
CA ILE A 62 1.71 0.06 1.81
C ILE A 62 1.29 0.79 3.10
N ASN A 63 1.32 2.11 3.09
CA ASN A 63 1.18 2.89 4.32
C ASN A 63 -0.28 3.05 4.74
N LEU A 64 -1.22 3.15 3.80
CA LEU A 64 -2.65 3.09 4.11
C LEU A 64 -3.04 1.70 4.63
N GLY A 65 -2.56 0.62 3.98
CA GLY A 65 -2.80 -0.74 4.45
C GLY A 65 -2.30 -0.95 5.87
N THR A 66 -1.10 -0.44 6.18
CA THR A 66 -0.55 -0.45 7.54
C THR A 66 -1.37 0.38 8.52
N ALA A 67 -1.82 1.57 8.11
CA ALA A 67 -2.63 2.44 8.97
C ALA A 67 -4.01 1.83 9.26
N LEU A 68 -4.67 1.22 8.27
CA LEU A 68 -5.92 0.48 8.46
C LEU A 68 -5.74 -0.70 9.41
N ALA A 69 -4.66 -1.48 9.24
CA ALA A 69 -4.33 -2.59 10.14
C ALA A 69 -4.07 -2.09 11.58
N ALA A 70 -3.38 -0.96 11.74
CA ALA A 70 -3.10 -0.37 13.06
C ALA A 70 -4.37 0.08 13.81
N ILE A 71 -5.45 0.39 13.12
CA ILE A 71 -6.74 0.75 13.73
C ILE A 71 -7.73 -0.42 13.81
N GLY A 72 -7.25 -1.66 13.56
CA GLY A 72 -7.97 -2.90 13.81
C GLY A 72 -8.63 -3.53 12.59
N GLU A 73 -8.39 -3.05 11.38
CA GLU A 73 -8.90 -3.66 10.16
C GLU A 73 -7.99 -4.82 9.70
N HIS A 74 -8.58 -5.85 9.07
CA HIS A 74 -7.86 -6.95 8.44
C HIS A 74 -7.65 -6.62 6.96
N VAL A 75 -6.40 -6.43 6.55
CA VAL A 75 -6.08 -5.87 5.24
C VAL A 75 -5.27 -6.83 4.39
N LEU A 76 -5.72 -7.03 3.15
CA LEU A 76 -4.94 -7.67 2.09
C LEU A 76 -4.48 -6.60 1.08
N ILE A 77 -3.20 -6.54 0.79
CA ILE A 77 -2.67 -5.83 -0.37
C ILE A 77 -2.50 -6.85 -1.51
N VAL A 78 -3.05 -6.53 -2.68
CA VAL A 78 -2.81 -7.28 -3.93
C VAL A 78 -1.88 -6.45 -4.78
N ASP A 79 -0.64 -6.89 -4.91
CA ASP A 79 0.38 -6.21 -5.72
C ASP A 79 0.21 -6.64 -7.19
N LEU A 80 -0.21 -5.72 -8.06
CA LEU A 80 -0.35 -5.96 -9.50
C LEU A 80 0.72 -5.23 -10.34
N ASP A 81 1.67 -4.55 -9.71
CA ASP A 81 2.78 -3.97 -10.44
C ASP A 81 3.85 -5.05 -10.69
N PRO A 82 4.24 -5.36 -11.93
CA PRO A 82 5.31 -6.31 -12.24
C PRO A 82 6.63 -5.99 -11.55
N GLN A 83 6.86 -4.72 -11.18
CA GLN A 83 8.06 -4.33 -10.43
C GLN A 83 8.09 -4.89 -9.01
N GLY A 84 6.93 -5.25 -8.43
CA GLY A 84 6.79 -5.84 -7.10
C GLY A 84 7.24 -4.89 -5.99
N ASN A 85 7.01 -3.59 -6.16
CA ASN A 85 7.45 -2.57 -5.22
C ASN A 85 6.68 -2.62 -3.90
N ALA A 86 5.38 -2.95 -3.92
CA ALA A 86 4.60 -3.15 -2.69
C ALA A 86 5.12 -4.36 -1.92
N SER A 87 5.40 -5.45 -2.62
CA SER A 87 5.97 -6.66 -2.03
C SER A 87 7.33 -6.38 -1.38
N THR A 88 8.22 -5.68 -2.08
CA THR A 88 9.56 -5.32 -1.56
C THR A 88 9.47 -4.37 -0.38
N GLY A 89 8.61 -3.35 -0.47
CA GLY A 89 8.43 -2.35 0.58
C GLY A 89 7.81 -2.91 1.88
N LEU A 90 7.17 -4.08 1.81
CA LEU A 90 6.69 -4.83 2.97
C LEU A 90 7.65 -5.93 3.43
N GLY A 91 8.88 -5.97 2.90
CA GLY A 91 9.92 -6.90 3.30
C GLY A 91 9.77 -8.31 2.72
N ILE A 92 8.90 -8.51 1.72
CA ILE A 92 8.76 -9.82 1.07
C ILE A 92 9.87 -9.97 0.02
N GLU A 93 10.87 -10.78 0.34
CA GLU A 93 11.99 -11.07 -0.54
C GLU A 93 11.53 -11.78 -1.82
N ARG A 94 12.19 -11.53 -2.96
CA ARG A 94 11.86 -12.16 -4.25
C ARG A 94 11.83 -13.69 -4.19
N LYS A 95 12.79 -14.30 -3.47
CA LYS A 95 12.86 -15.78 -3.31
C LYS A 95 11.67 -16.37 -2.54
N SER A 96 10.96 -15.56 -1.75
CA SER A 96 9.80 -15.97 -0.95
C SER A 96 8.48 -15.90 -1.74
N ARG A 97 8.47 -15.27 -2.94
CA ARG A 97 7.28 -15.09 -3.79
C ARG A 97 7.07 -16.32 -4.67
N ARG A 98 6.91 -17.50 -4.07
CA ARG A 98 6.76 -18.77 -4.80
C ARG A 98 5.45 -18.86 -5.58
N THR A 99 4.38 -18.33 -5.00
CA THR A 99 3.08 -18.12 -5.64
C THR A 99 2.82 -16.62 -5.63
N SER A 100 2.44 -16.08 -6.77
CA SER A 100 2.32 -14.65 -7.00
C SER A 100 0.97 -14.30 -7.62
N THR A 101 0.69 -13.02 -7.77
CA THR A 101 -0.49 -12.53 -8.49
C THR A 101 -0.49 -12.91 -9.96
N TYR A 102 0.66 -13.23 -10.57
CA TYR A 102 0.71 -13.82 -11.90
C TYR A 102 0.05 -15.20 -11.92
N ASP A 103 0.42 -16.10 -10.99
CA ASP A 103 -0.17 -17.45 -10.90
C ASP A 103 -1.68 -17.40 -10.66
N VAL A 104 -2.12 -16.40 -9.90
CA VAL A 104 -3.54 -16.16 -9.63
C VAL A 104 -4.28 -15.71 -10.90
N LEU A 105 -3.73 -14.76 -11.66
CA LEU A 105 -4.39 -14.21 -12.83
C LEU A 105 -4.35 -15.18 -14.04
N THR A 106 -3.35 -16.02 -14.15
CA THR A 106 -3.32 -17.11 -15.14
C THR A 106 -4.27 -18.25 -14.78
N GLY A 107 -4.64 -18.37 -13.49
CA GLY A 107 -5.48 -19.44 -12.97
C GLY A 107 -4.68 -20.68 -12.53
N ALA A 108 -3.36 -20.58 -12.48
CA ALA A 108 -2.48 -21.66 -11.99
C ALA A 108 -2.61 -21.87 -10.47
N SER A 109 -3.01 -20.84 -9.72
CA SER A 109 -3.19 -20.91 -8.27
C SER A 109 -4.40 -20.10 -7.81
N MET A 110 -4.93 -20.43 -6.64
CA MET A 110 -5.97 -19.62 -5.99
C MET A 110 -5.33 -18.43 -5.27
N LEU A 111 -6.04 -17.30 -5.17
CA LEU A 111 -5.54 -16.11 -4.48
C LEU A 111 -5.13 -16.41 -3.02
N ARG A 112 -5.88 -17.25 -2.31
CA ARG A 112 -5.55 -17.65 -0.94
C ARG A 112 -4.17 -18.31 -0.79
N ASP A 113 -3.69 -18.98 -1.82
CA ASP A 113 -2.41 -19.69 -1.81
C ASP A 113 -1.23 -18.72 -2.06
N ALA A 114 -1.52 -17.54 -2.62
CA ALA A 114 -0.56 -16.47 -2.82
C ALA A 114 -0.48 -15.52 -1.60
N VAL A 115 -1.42 -15.58 -0.64
CA VAL A 115 -1.44 -14.68 0.51
C VAL A 115 -0.30 -14.99 1.47
N LEU A 116 0.53 -13.98 1.72
CA LEU A 116 1.61 -14.00 2.70
C LEU A 116 1.31 -13.03 3.84
N GLN A 117 1.61 -13.43 5.06
CA GLN A 117 1.57 -12.54 6.22
C GLN A 117 2.79 -11.62 6.18
N THR A 118 2.59 -10.33 6.44
CA THR A 118 3.69 -9.36 6.58
C THR A 118 4.19 -9.31 8.02
N THR A 119 5.23 -8.52 8.28
CA THR A 119 5.68 -8.23 9.66
C THR A 119 4.72 -7.33 10.43
N VAL A 120 3.75 -6.72 9.75
CA VAL A 120 2.70 -5.89 10.37
C VAL A 120 1.52 -6.80 10.71
N PRO A 121 1.10 -6.87 11.99
CA PRO A 121 -0.10 -7.63 12.36
C PRO A 121 -1.33 -7.20 11.56
N GLN A 122 -2.18 -8.17 11.18
CA GLN A 122 -3.41 -7.95 10.41
C GLN A 122 -3.21 -7.39 8.98
N LEU A 123 -1.96 -7.26 8.51
CA LEU A 123 -1.63 -6.87 7.14
C LEU A 123 -1.02 -8.06 6.40
N TYR A 124 -1.63 -8.37 5.25
CA TYR A 124 -1.23 -9.46 4.37
C TYR A 124 -0.98 -8.93 2.96
N ILE A 125 -0.27 -9.70 2.15
CA ILE A 125 0.00 -9.36 0.76
C ILE A 125 -0.06 -10.59 -0.14
N ALA A 126 -0.68 -10.46 -1.31
CA ALA A 126 -0.45 -11.32 -2.46
C ALA A 126 0.64 -10.66 -3.31
N PRO A 127 1.86 -11.24 -3.36
CA PRO A 127 3.01 -10.58 -3.95
C PRO A 127 3.02 -10.65 -5.47
N SER A 128 3.74 -9.73 -6.09
CA SER A 128 3.97 -9.66 -7.53
C SER A 128 5.35 -10.18 -7.92
N THR A 129 5.44 -10.68 -9.16
CA THR A 129 6.70 -11.00 -9.84
C THR A 129 6.76 -10.35 -11.22
N LEU A 130 7.95 -10.32 -11.82
CA LEU A 130 8.15 -9.78 -13.18
C LEU A 130 7.35 -10.52 -14.25
N ASP A 131 6.92 -11.76 -13.99
CA ASP A 131 6.14 -12.58 -14.91
C ASP A 131 4.81 -11.91 -15.28
N LEU A 132 4.25 -11.05 -14.41
CA LEU A 132 3.08 -10.23 -14.72
C LEU A 132 3.25 -9.36 -15.98
N SER A 133 4.48 -9.03 -16.36
CA SER A 133 4.74 -8.27 -17.60
C SER A 133 4.33 -9.06 -18.87
N GLY A 134 4.32 -10.38 -18.80
CA GLY A 134 3.92 -11.27 -19.89
C GLY A 134 2.44 -11.64 -19.89
N LEU A 135 1.69 -11.28 -18.85
CA LEU A 135 0.31 -11.74 -18.63
C LEU A 135 -0.60 -11.50 -19.85
N GLU A 136 -0.50 -10.32 -20.46
CA GLU A 136 -1.36 -9.96 -21.60
C GLU A 136 -1.11 -10.83 -22.84
N LEU A 137 0.11 -11.28 -23.04
CA LEU A 137 0.45 -12.22 -24.13
C LEU A 137 -0.17 -13.61 -23.87
N GLU A 138 -0.24 -14.02 -22.62
CA GLU A 138 -0.70 -15.34 -22.25
C GLU A 138 -2.23 -15.46 -22.21
N ILE A 139 -2.91 -14.52 -21.57
CA ILE A 139 -4.37 -14.58 -21.39
C ILE A 139 -5.15 -13.59 -22.26
N GLY A 140 -4.48 -12.81 -23.10
CA GLY A 140 -5.09 -11.73 -23.88
C GLY A 140 -6.24 -12.14 -24.80
N GLN A 141 -6.28 -13.41 -25.24
CA GLN A 141 -7.35 -13.97 -26.07
C GLN A 141 -8.50 -14.58 -25.25
N GLN A 142 -8.36 -14.67 -23.95
CA GLN A 142 -9.40 -15.29 -23.09
C GLN A 142 -10.56 -14.34 -22.87
N ARG A 143 -11.79 -14.85 -22.92
CA ARG A 143 -13.03 -14.04 -22.78
C ARG A 143 -13.15 -13.37 -21.42
N ASP A 144 -12.66 -14.00 -20.37
CA ASP A 144 -12.74 -13.54 -18.98
C ASP A 144 -11.47 -12.81 -18.50
N ARG A 145 -10.54 -12.50 -19.41
CA ARG A 145 -9.25 -11.85 -19.09
C ARG A 145 -9.36 -10.61 -18.18
N ALA A 146 -10.41 -9.82 -18.34
CA ALA A 146 -10.65 -8.61 -17.55
C ALA A 146 -11.19 -8.89 -16.14
N PHE A 147 -11.63 -10.13 -15.87
CA PHE A 147 -12.34 -10.50 -14.64
C PHE A 147 -11.58 -11.48 -13.76
N ARG A 148 -10.34 -11.81 -14.10
CA ARG A 148 -9.53 -12.80 -13.38
C ARG A 148 -9.37 -12.46 -11.90
N LEU A 149 -9.00 -11.22 -11.58
CA LEU A 149 -8.87 -10.78 -10.20
C LEU A 149 -10.23 -10.80 -9.47
N ARG A 150 -11.30 -10.30 -10.12
CA ARG A 150 -12.65 -10.32 -9.53
C ARG A 150 -13.11 -11.72 -9.16
N ASN A 151 -12.86 -12.69 -10.06
CA ASN A 151 -13.24 -14.08 -9.84
C ASN A 151 -12.42 -14.70 -8.69
N SER A 152 -11.12 -14.41 -8.61
CA SER A 152 -10.23 -14.87 -7.55
C SER A 152 -10.58 -14.28 -6.17
N LEU A 153 -10.95 -12.99 -6.11
CA LEU A 153 -11.43 -12.36 -4.88
C LEU A 153 -12.75 -12.94 -4.36
N ARG A 154 -13.67 -13.32 -5.27
CA ARG A 154 -14.92 -14.00 -4.88
C ARG A 154 -14.68 -15.36 -4.25
N GLN A 155 -13.61 -16.03 -4.62
CA GLN A 155 -13.24 -17.34 -4.09
C GLN A 155 -12.42 -17.26 -2.79
N LEU A 156 -11.97 -16.07 -2.40
CA LEU A 156 -11.09 -15.86 -1.25
C LEU A 156 -11.73 -16.37 0.06
N ASN A 157 -13.03 -16.17 0.21
CA ASN A 157 -13.81 -16.58 1.40
C ASN A 157 -14.47 -17.95 1.24
N SER A 158 -14.21 -18.69 0.15
CA SER A 158 -14.77 -20.03 -0.07
C SER A 158 -13.81 -21.12 0.42
N GLY A 159 -14.30 -22.04 1.27
CA GLY A 159 -13.55 -23.21 1.74
C GLY A 159 -13.09 -23.15 3.20
N ALA A 160 -12.32 -24.17 3.63
CA ALA A 160 -11.94 -24.40 5.02
C ALA A 160 -11.00 -23.36 5.66
N ARG A 161 -10.37 -22.51 4.85
CA ARG A 161 -9.55 -21.36 5.31
C ARG A 161 -10.13 -20.09 4.70
N ALA A 162 -11.22 -19.60 5.27
CA ALA A 162 -11.73 -18.27 4.95
C ALA A 162 -10.83 -17.21 5.62
N TYR A 163 -10.39 -16.23 4.84
CA TYR A 163 -9.75 -15.03 5.39
C TYR A 163 -10.82 -14.00 5.71
N ASP A 164 -10.79 -13.46 6.93
CA ASP A 164 -11.73 -12.41 7.36
C ASP A 164 -11.19 -11.01 7.06
N PHE A 165 -10.83 -10.77 5.79
CA PHE A 165 -10.38 -9.43 5.36
C PHE A 165 -11.55 -8.44 5.38
N THR A 166 -11.28 -7.25 5.91
CA THR A 166 -12.21 -6.11 5.87
C THR A 166 -11.94 -5.22 4.67
N TYR A 167 -10.67 -5.10 4.29
CA TYR A 167 -10.22 -4.34 3.14
C TYR A 167 -9.30 -5.16 2.24
N VAL A 168 -9.44 -4.95 0.94
CA VAL A 168 -8.49 -5.36 -0.08
C VAL A 168 -8.02 -4.10 -0.82
N LEU A 169 -6.72 -3.81 -0.75
CA LEU A 169 -6.08 -2.72 -1.48
C LEU A 169 -5.34 -3.29 -2.69
N VAL A 170 -5.70 -2.88 -3.89
CA VAL A 170 -5.05 -3.34 -5.12
C VAL A 170 -4.07 -2.28 -5.60
N ASP A 171 -2.77 -2.55 -5.50
CA ASP A 171 -1.73 -1.66 -6.02
C ASP A 171 -1.57 -1.84 -7.53
N CYS A 172 -1.88 -0.80 -8.29
CA CYS A 172 -1.90 -0.82 -9.74
C CYS A 172 -0.59 -0.30 -10.35
N PRO A 173 -0.13 -0.89 -11.47
CA PRO A 173 0.98 -0.32 -12.24
C PRO A 173 0.64 1.06 -12.83
N PRO A 174 1.63 1.84 -13.29
CA PRO A 174 1.42 3.18 -13.85
C PRO A 174 0.87 3.18 -15.28
N SER A 175 0.34 2.07 -15.75
CA SER A 175 -0.16 1.90 -17.12
C SER A 175 -1.62 1.46 -17.13
N LEU A 176 -2.35 1.83 -18.18
CA LEU A 176 -3.73 1.36 -18.42
C LEU A 176 -3.70 0.07 -19.26
N ASN A 177 -3.09 -0.96 -18.73
CA ASN A 177 -3.01 -2.28 -19.33
C ASN A 177 -4.05 -3.24 -18.71
N LEU A 178 -3.99 -4.49 -19.11
CA LEU A 178 -4.88 -5.54 -18.61
C LEU A 178 -4.86 -5.70 -17.07
N LEU A 179 -3.72 -5.42 -16.42
CA LEU A 179 -3.60 -5.48 -14.95
C LEU A 179 -4.46 -4.40 -14.28
N THR A 180 -4.36 -3.16 -14.74
CA THR A 180 -5.18 -2.06 -14.21
C THR A 180 -6.67 -2.26 -14.52
N VAL A 181 -7.00 -2.82 -15.68
CA VAL A 181 -8.39 -3.18 -16.02
C VAL A 181 -8.91 -4.25 -15.07
N ASN A 182 -8.12 -5.29 -14.74
CA ASN A 182 -8.48 -6.29 -13.73
C ASN A 182 -8.73 -5.69 -12.35
N ALA A 183 -7.87 -4.75 -11.93
CA ALA A 183 -8.05 -4.05 -10.66
C ALA A 183 -9.37 -3.28 -10.63
N MET A 184 -9.65 -2.48 -11.67
CA MET A 184 -10.88 -1.67 -11.76
C MET A 184 -12.14 -2.52 -11.92
N ALA A 185 -12.08 -3.63 -12.66
CA ALA A 185 -13.19 -4.56 -12.81
C ALA A 185 -13.53 -5.31 -11.51
N ALA A 186 -12.56 -5.46 -10.62
CA ALA A 186 -12.70 -6.13 -9.33
C ALA A 186 -13.07 -5.19 -8.17
N ALA A 187 -12.74 -3.91 -8.29
CA ALA A 187 -12.88 -2.93 -7.22
C ALA A 187 -14.31 -2.45 -7.00
N ASP A 188 -14.63 -2.13 -5.76
CA ASP A 188 -15.84 -1.39 -5.40
C ASP A 188 -15.66 0.10 -5.69
N SER A 189 -14.44 0.61 -5.48
CA SER A 189 -14.11 1.99 -5.81
C SER A 189 -12.60 2.21 -5.98
N ILE A 190 -12.25 3.39 -6.49
CA ILE A 190 -10.88 3.77 -6.79
C ILE A 190 -10.44 4.86 -5.81
N LEU A 191 -9.30 4.64 -5.18
CA LEU A 191 -8.51 5.64 -4.47
C LEU A 191 -7.46 6.19 -5.44
N VAL A 192 -7.43 7.51 -5.62
CA VAL A 192 -6.55 8.18 -6.58
C VAL A 192 -5.48 8.98 -5.85
N PRO A 193 -4.25 8.47 -5.70
CA PRO A 193 -3.12 9.30 -5.29
C PRO A 193 -2.77 10.28 -6.40
N LEU A 194 -2.71 11.57 -6.08
CA LEU A 194 -2.44 12.65 -7.02
C LEU A 194 -1.32 13.53 -6.47
N GLN A 195 -0.20 13.58 -7.18
CA GLN A 195 0.92 14.44 -6.81
C GLN A 195 0.58 15.91 -7.07
N CYS A 196 0.92 16.80 -6.09
CA CYS A 196 0.69 18.24 -6.20
C CYS A 196 1.70 18.91 -7.15
N GLU A 197 1.50 18.75 -8.46
CA GLU A 197 2.35 19.29 -9.52
C GLU A 197 1.54 19.75 -10.73
N PHE A 198 2.20 20.50 -11.64
CA PHE A 198 1.55 21.24 -12.73
C PHE A 198 0.59 20.40 -13.60
N PHE A 199 0.96 19.18 -13.98
CA PHE A 199 0.13 18.32 -14.82
C PHE A 199 -0.90 17.44 -14.05
N ALA A 200 -1.19 17.77 -12.80
CA ALA A 200 -2.08 16.95 -11.95
C ALA A 200 -3.50 16.83 -12.54
N LEU A 201 -4.10 17.94 -12.96
CA LEU A 201 -5.47 17.95 -13.50
C LEU A 201 -5.58 17.27 -14.87
N GLU A 202 -4.56 17.38 -15.72
CA GLU A 202 -4.54 16.70 -17.01
C GLU A 202 -4.52 15.18 -16.82
N GLY A 203 -3.61 14.66 -16.01
CA GLY A 203 -3.54 13.24 -15.68
C GLY A 203 -4.81 12.73 -15.01
N LEU A 204 -5.42 13.53 -14.13
CA LEU A 204 -6.70 13.22 -13.51
C LEU A 204 -7.82 13.10 -14.55
N SER A 205 -7.89 14.03 -15.49
CA SER A 205 -8.92 14.02 -16.55
C SER A 205 -8.82 12.77 -17.44
N GLN A 206 -7.60 12.32 -17.76
CA GLN A 206 -7.38 11.08 -18.51
C GLN A 206 -7.83 9.85 -17.69
N LEU A 207 -7.51 9.80 -16.41
CA LEU A 207 -7.94 8.72 -15.53
C LEU A 207 -9.47 8.67 -15.42
N LEU A 208 -10.15 9.81 -15.27
CA LEU A 208 -11.61 9.89 -15.20
C LEU A 208 -12.28 9.28 -16.44
N ARG A 209 -11.77 9.58 -17.65
CA ARG A 209 -12.28 8.97 -18.90
C ARG A 209 -12.15 7.46 -18.88
N THR A 210 -11.02 6.93 -18.40
CA THR A 210 -10.82 5.48 -18.29
C THR A 210 -11.76 4.85 -17.28
N ILE A 211 -11.97 5.49 -16.12
CA ILE A 211 -12.93 5.01 -15.12
C ILE A 211 -14.33 4.93 -15.71
N GLU A 212 -14.80 5.95 -16.43
CA GLU A 212 -16.10 5.93 -17.08
C GLU A 212 -16.19 4.84 -18.15
N GLN A 213 -15.14 4.58 -18.90
CA GLN A 213 -15.08 3.49 -19.88
C GLN A 213 -15.18 2.11 -19.19
N VAL A 214 -14.45 1.87 -18.11
CA VAL A 214 -14.55 0.64 -17.35
C VAL A 214 -15.93 0.49 -16.70
N LYS A 215 -16.47 1.59 -16.18
CA LYS A 215 -17.80 1.61 -15.58
C LYS A 215 -18.89 1.25 -16.59
N SER A 216 -18.84 1.78 -17.81
CA SER A 216 -19.83 1.50 -18.85
C SER A 216 -19.78 0.08 -19.41
N THR A 217 -18.61 -0.61 -19.33
CA THR A 217 -18.39 -1.89 -20.02
C THR A 217 -18.17 -3.08 -19.11
N LEU A 218 -17.49 -2.89 -17.96
CA LEU A 218 -16.98 -4.01 -17.14
C LEU A 218 -17.50 -3.98 -15.68
N ASN A 219 -17.66 -2.79 -15.08
CA ASN A 219 -18.04 -2.66 -13.68
C ASN A 219 -18.96 -1.45 -13.45
N PRO A 220 -20.29 -1.57 -13.70
CA PRO A 220 -21.23 -0.45 -13.59
C PRO A 220 -21.31 0.19 -12.20
N THR A 221 -20.89 -0.51 -11.15
CA THR A 221 -20.90 -0.01 -9.77
C THR A 221 -19.62 0.71 -9.37
N LEU A 222 -18.60 0.70 -10.24
CA LEU A 222 -17.32 1.34 -9.96
C LEU A 222 -17.50 2.83 -9.66
N SER A 223 -16.92 3.30 -8.59
CA SER A 223 -16.97 4.71 -8.21
C SER A 223 -15.61 5.22 -7.77
N ILE A 224 -15.42 6.53 -7.72
CA ILE A 224 -14.25 7.15 -7.11
C ILE A 224 -14.53 7.28 -5.61
N HIS A 225 -13.73 6.58 -4.79
CA HIS A 225 -13.79 6.73 -3.34
C HIS A 225 -13.28 8.10 -2.91
N GLY A 226 -12.14 8.49 -3.48
CA GLY A 226 -11.56 9.80 -3.24
C GLY A 226 -10.20 9.99 -3.88
N ILE A 227 -9.76 11.26 -3.87
CA ILE A 227 -8.46 11.70 -4.35
C ILE A 227 -7.63 12.10 -3.13
N VAL A 228 -6.48 11.46 -2.93
CA VAL A 228 -5.51 11.85 -1.91
C VAL A 228 -4.37 12.62 -2.56
N LEU A 229 -4.17 13.85 -2.11
CA LEU A 229 -3.09 14.71 -2.57
C LEU A 229 -1.79 14.26 -1.91
N THR A 230 -0.77 13.99 -2.72
CA THR A 230 0.51 13.42 -2.27
C THR A 230 1.68 14.35 -2.54
N MET A 231 2.78 14.13 -1.82
CA MET A 231 4.02 14.89 -1.95
C MET A 231 3.80 16.41 -1.83
N TYR A 232 2.82 16.78 -1.01
CA TYR A 232 2.49 18.17 -0.74
C TYR A 232 3.65 18.86 -0.01
N ASP A 233 4.05 20.02 -0.51
CA ASP A 233 5.01 20.91 0.16
C ASP A 233 4.36 22.28 0.34
N SER A 234 4.05 22.65 1.60
CA SER A 234 3.38 23.91 1.93
C SER A 234 4.22 25.16 1.60
N ARG A 235 5.54 24.99 1.44
CA ARG A 235 6.46 26.08 1.05
C ARG A 235 6.43 26.36 -0.45
N ASN A 236 5.83 25.47 -1.25
CA ASN A 236 5.76 25.57 -2.70
C ASN A 236 4.39 26.13 -3.12
N ASN A 237 4.38 27.35 -3.66
CA ASN A 237 3.15 28.01 -4.15
C ASN A 237 2.41 27.18 -5.21
N LEU A 238 3.14 26.49 -6.09
CA LEU A 238 2.54 25.60 -7.07
C LEU A 238 1.75 24.47 -6.40
N SER A 239 2.30 23.86 -5.34
CA SER A 239 1.57 22.83 -4.60
C SER A 239 0.26 23.36 -4.00
N ASN A 240 0.29 24.57 -3.45
CA ASN A 240 -0.90 25.22 -2.89
C ASN A 240 -1.94 25.51 -3.98
N GLN A 241 -1.52 26.00 -5.14
CA GLN A 241 -2.40 26.26 -6.28
C GLN A 241 -3.05 24.97 -6.78
N VAL A 242 -2.27 23.91 -6.98
CA VAL A 242 -2.79 22.59 -7.42
C VAL A 242 -3.81 22.03 -6.44
N VAL A 243 -3.55 22.16 -5.13
CA VAL A 243 -4.51 21.74 -4.09
C VAL A 243 -5.84 22.49 -4.24
N ALA A 244 -5.79 23.82 -4.42
CA ALA A 244 -6.98 24.64 -4.60
C ALA A 244 -7.76 24.25 -5.87
N ASP A 245 -7.06 24.11 -7.01
CA ASP A 245 -7.65 23.76 -8.29
C ASP A 245 -8.30 22.36 -8.28
N VAL A 246 -7.62 21.38 -7.70
CA VAL A 246 -8.15 20.00 -7.60
C VAL A 246 -9.37 19.97 -6.67
N ARG A 247 -9.36 20.69 -5.54
CA ARG A 247 -10.50 20.78 -4.64
C ARG A 247 -11.68 21.52 -5.30
N GLN A 248 -11.42 22.56 -6.06
CA GLN A 248 -12.45 23.26 -6.83
C GLN A 248 -13.09 22.36 -7.89
N PHE A 249 -12.29 21.57 -8.60
CA PHE A 249 -12.76 20.70 -9.69
C PHE A 249 -13.49 19.44 -9.18
N MET A 250 -12.98 18.78 -8.11
CA MET A 250 -13.46 17.49 -7.64
C MET A 250 -14.31 17.57 -6.36
N GLY A 251 -14.36 18.72 -5.70
CA GLY A 251 -15.19 18.97 -4.52
C GLY A 251 -14.96 17.97 -3.39
N ASN A 252 -16.02 17.38 -2.90
CA ASN A 252 -16.02 16.41 -1.80
C ASN A 252 -15.33 15.07 -2.10
N LYS A 253 -14.94 14.83 -3.36
CA LYS A 253 -14.13 13.66 -3.72
C LYS A 253 -12.67 13.79 -3.27
N VAL A 254 -12.19 14.99 -2.98
CA VAL A 254 -10.83 15.19 -2.45
C VAL A 254 -10.83 14.95 -0.96
N TYR A 255 -9.87 14.15 -0.46
CA TYR A 255 -9.68 13.99 0.97
C TYR A 255 -9.21 15.30 1.61
N GLU A 256 -9.65 15.55 2.85
CA GLU A 256 -9.12 16.65 3.65
C GLU A 256 -7.65 16.40 3.98
N THR A 257 -7.34 15.14 4.26
CA THR A 257 -5.98 14.69 4.54
C THR A 257 -5.11 14.80 3.29
N VAL A 258 -3.96 15.45 3.41
CA VAL A 258 -2.89 15.50 2.41
C VAL A 258 -1.67 14.74 2.90
N ILE A 259 -0.97 14.03 2.00
CA ILE A 259 0.28 13.34 2.33
C ILE A 259 1.45 14.27 2.02
N PRO A 260 2.20 14.72 3.03
CA PRO A 260 3.30 15.65 2.83
C PRO A 260 4.50 14.98 2.13
N ARG A 261 5.31 15.78 1.46
CA ARG A 261 6.65 15.35 1.05
C ARG A 261 7.48 15.10 2.32
N ASN A 262 7.91 13.85 2.51
CA ASN A 262 8.62 13.46 3.73
C ASN A 262 9.69 12.41 3.40
N VAL A 263 10.92 12.64 3.85
CA VAL A 263 12.07 11.77 3.59
C VAL A 263 11.85 10.37 4.19
N ARG A 264 11.23 10.27 5.37
CA ARG A 264 10.95 8.99 6.04
C ARG A 264 10.06 8.07 5.22
N ILE A 265 9.07 8.65 4.51
CA ILE A 265 8.22 7.89 3.58
C ILE A 265 9.05 7.28 2.44
N SER A 266 10.04 8.02 1.95
CA SER A 266 10.91 7.57 0.84
C SER A 266 11.98 6.56 1.29
N GLU A 267 12.48 6.67 2.51
CA GLU A 267 13.52 5.80 3.06
C GLU A 267 12.96 4.44 3.52
N ALA A 268 11.80 4.43 4.14
CA ALA A 268 11.21 3.25 4.77
C ALA A 268 11.18 1.99 3.86
N PRO A 269 10.82 2.08 2.56
CA PRO A 269 10.82 0.91 1.67
C PRO A 269 12.21 0.29 1.46
N SER A 270 13.30 1.05 1.58
CA SER A 270 14.67 0.52 1.49
C SER A 270 14.99 -0.45 2.63
N TYR A 271 14.27 -0.34 3.73
CA TYR A 271 14.37 -1.23 4.89
C TYR A 271 13.28 -2.31 4.90
N GLY A 272 12.48 -2.43 3.83
CA GLY A 272 11.35 -3.37 3.77
C GLY A 272 10.27 -3.09 4.83
N LYS A 273 10.09 -1.84 5.22
CA LYS A 273 9.18 -1.44 6.30
C LYS A 273 8.23 -0.32 5.84
N PRO A 274 6.94 -0.39 6.20
CA PRO A 274 6.05 0.78 6.10
C PRO A 274 6.57 1.93 6.96
N VAL A 275 6.21 3.19 6.59
CA VAL A 275 6.67 4.36 7.34
C VAL A 275 6.19 4.36 8.79
N LEU A 276 5.00 3.83 9.08
CA LEU A 276 4.46 3.73 10.43
C LEU A 276 5.30 2.83 11.34
N VAL A 277 5.96 1.80 10.77
CA VAL A 277 6.86 0.91 11.49
C VAL A 277 8.28 1.49 11.54
N TYR A 278 8.68 2.21 10.50
CA TYR A 278 10.00 2.82 10.37
C TYR A 278 10.17 4.05 11.30
N ASP A 279 9.19 4.96 11.27
CA ASP A 279 9.16 6.18 12.11
C ASP A 279 7.70 6.61 12.37
N LEU A 280 7.13 6.11 13.46
CA LEU A 280 5.74 6.36 13.83
C LEU A 280 5.43 7.85 14.07
N LYS A 281 6.44 8.61 14.54
CA LYS A 281 6.26 10.02 14.93
C LYS A 281 6.43 11.01 13.80
N CYS A 282 6.83 10.56 12.61
CA CYS A 282 6.99 11.48 11.49
C CYS A 282 5.64 11.93 10.94
N VAL A 283 5.62 13.13 10.35
CA VAL A 283 4.40 13.73 9.76
C VAL A 283 3.76 12.85 8.67
N GLY A 284 4.55 12.00 8.02
CA GLY A 284 4.07 11.04 7.04
C GLY A 284 3.22 9.94 7.67
N SER A 285 3.66 9.37 8.78
CA SER A 285 2.91 8.36 9.54
C SER A 285 1.60 8.91 10.07
N GLU A 286 1.62 10.09 10.65
CA GLU A 286 0.40 10.77 11.12
C GLU A 286 -0.57 11.04 9.96
N ALA A 287 -0.08 11.44 8.79
CA ALA A 287 -0.92 11.70 7.64
C ALA A 287 -1.63 10.42 7.16
N TYR A 288 -0.95 9.27 7.11
CA TYR A 288 -1.58 8.01 6.71
C TYR A 288 -2.58 7.50 7.75
N LEU A 289 -2.34 7.70 9.06
CA LEU A 289 -3.31 7.39 10.11
C LEU A 289 -4.57 8.25 9.98
N ARG A 290 -4.42 9.54 9.70
CA ARG A 290 -5.55 10.44 9.43
C ARG A 290 -6.31 10.02 8.18
N LEU A 291 -5.62 9.67 7.09
CA LEU A 291 -6.24 9.19 5.86
C LEU A 291 -7.06 7.91 6.11
N ALA A 292 -6.51 6.94 6.85
CA ALA A 292 -7.23 5.71 7.19
C ALA A 292 -8.51 6.01 7.99
N THR A 293 -8.44 6.91 8.96
CA THR A 293 -9.60 7.35 9.74
C THR A 293 -10.65 8.02 8.85
N GLU A 294 -10.24 8.91 7.95
CA GLU A 294 -11.13 9.60 7.01
C GLU A 294 -11.81 8.61 6.04
N ILE A 295 -11.08 7.61 5.55
CA ILE A 295 -11.65 6.55 4.71
C ILE A 295 -12.77 5.80 5.45
N ILE A 296 -12.51 5.36 6.69
CA ILE A 296 -13.51 4.64 7.49
C ILE A 296 -14.74 5.52 7.76
N GLN A 297 -14.56 6.79 8.03
CA GLN A 297 -15.67 7.73 8.25
C GLN A 297 -16.52 7.89 6.98
N ARG A 298 -15.89 8.03 5.81
CA ARG A 298 -16.60 8.09 4.51
C ARG A 298 -17.35 6.79 4.21
N GLU A 299 -16.75 5.63 4.48
CA GLU A 299 -17.44 4.33 4.31
C GLU A 299 -18.65 4.19 5.22
N LYS A 300 -18.57 4.65 6.47
CA LYS A 300 -19.70 4.66 7.40
C LYS A 300 -20.82 5.57 6.90
N ALA A 301 -20.49 6.75 6.40
CA ALA A 301 -21.46 7.67 5.82
C ALA A 301 -22.16 7.09 4.58
N LEU A 302 -21.41 6.39 3.69
CA LEU A 302 -21.97 5.73 2.51
C LEU A 302 -22.92 4.55 2.85
N LYS A 303 -22.78 3.92 4.01
CA LYS A 303 -23.65 2.83 4.47
C LYS A 303 -24.88 3.33 5.21
N ALA A 304 -24.86 4.58 5.67
CA ALA A 304 -25.96 5.18 6.46
C ALA A 304 -26.95 5.96 5.59
N GLY A 305 -26.63 6.32 4.35
CA GLY A 305 -27.48 7.00 3.38
C GLY A 305 -27.94 6.05 2.29
#